data_64cb90dcfa95996905258458e9b6657f
#
_entry.id   64cb90dcfa95996905258458e9b6657f
#
_cell.length_a   1.000
_cell.length_b   1.000
_cell.length_c   1.000
_cell.angle_alpha   90.00
_cell.angle_beta   90.00
_cell.angle_gamma   90.00
#
_symmetry.space_group_name_H-M   'P 1'
#
loop_
_entity.id
_entity.type
_entity.pdbx_description
1 polymer ?
#
loop_
_entity_poly.entity_id
_entity_poly.type
_entity_poly.pdbx_seq_one_letter_code
_entity_poly.pdbx_strand_id
1 'polypeptide(L)'
;MKCLICNKEFENVRALSNHLRFEEGVTAKDYYDKYLKQDGEGICPCGNPTRFESLASGYKHHCCLKCSNSDKEVQKKQQATTLKNFGVKHPAQNKAVLKKMQETCVEKYGVANGHGEQQIEKMKQEMLAEYGVECSLQIPEVKEKAKQTKLAKYGSENYTNREKFKDTLNKRYGVSDLSHLPDWEKKSKATKLAKVSTYEKENDCTNLQVLIKQYGVGWTFQPLFKEITFKEDSRTYVKNSDIAKIIDYVETVGSHLEKDIYEYVKSLYSGEVIRRSRKIIPPQEIDIYIPEKKLAIEVNGTYFHSTKMGVAKNYHFDKSKACQEQGIRLIHIYEWEWIQYPEKIKQLLNIALGKVTKIYARNCEIKEISNAEAKPFNEKTHLQGHRPAQVTYGLFYKGELVQLMSFSKTKYNRNLGDNDWEIIRGCPGSNNVVIGGVSKLFKHFVDDYKPNKVFSYCDFNKFDGKSYLALGMKFVGYTGPNKWWVMPDGISVVARNPKRYQELKGNNTIWGSGSMKFVYD
;
A
#
# COMPACT_ATOMS: atom_id res chain seq x y z
N MET A 1 73.36 -2.83 -43.21
CA MET A 1 72.40 -3.70 -43.88
C MET A 1 72.91 -4.04 -45.26
N LYS A 2 72.74 -5.32 -45.64
CA LYS A 2 73.28 -5.80 -46.92
C LYS A 2 72.17 -5.91 -47.98
N CYS A 3 72.37 -5.39 -49.16
CA CYS A 3 71.43 -5.57 -50.29
C CYS A 3 71.52 -7.03 -50.80
N LEU A 4 70.36 -7.73 -50.81
CA LEU A 4 70.31 -9.14 -51.25
C LEU A 4 70.28 -9.32 -52.77
N ILE A 5 70.30 -8.22 -53.55
CA ILE A 5 70.40 -8.23 -54.98
C ILE A 5 71.90 -8.12 -55.41
N CYS A 6 72.65 -7.11 -54.96
CA CYS A 6 73.99 -6.83 -55.37
C CYS A 6 75.05 -7.04 -54.29
N ASN A 7 74.72 -7.46 -53.12
CA ASN A 7 75.55 -7.73 -51.93
C ASN A 7 76.31 -6.50 -51.35
N LYS A 8 76.03 -5.23 -51.82
CA LYS A 8 76.59 -3.99 -51.21
C LYS A 8 76.03 -3.81 -49.77
N GLU A 9 76.86 -3.27 -48.90
CA GLU A 9 76.49 -2.94 -47.53
C GLU A 9 76.14 -1.46 -47.37
N PHE A 10 75.12 -1.17 -46.56
CA PHE A 10 74.60 0.16 -46.29
C PHE A 10 74.46 0.40 -44.76
N GLU A 11 74.80 1.64 -44.38
CA GLU A 11 74.77 2.04 -42.93
C GLU A 11 73.36 2.04 -42.32
N ASN A 12 72.33 2.32 -43.12
CA ASN A 12 70.98 2.42 -42.63
C ASN A 12 69.93 2.05 -43.68
N VAL A 13 68.71 1.84 -43.25
CA VAL A 13 67.54 1.43 -44.07
C VAL A 13 67.23 2.44 -45.15
N ARG A 14 67.50 3.76 -44.88
CA ARG A 14 67.20 4.82 -45.85
C ARG A 14 68.19 4.77 -47.03
N ALA A 15 69.47 4.57 -46.73
CA ALA A 15 70.49 4.41 -47.75
C ALA A 15 70.22 3.18 -48.64
N LEU A 16 69.82 2.03 -48.04
CA LEU A 16 69.42 0.85 -48.78
C LEU A 16 68.12 1.11 -49.61
N SER A 17 67.12 1.80 -49.07
CA SER A 17 65.89 2.13 -49.79
C SER A 17 66.16 3.06 -51.01
N ASN A 18 67.08 4.02 -50.89
CA ASN A 18 67.49 4.89 -51.97
C ASN A 18 68.25 4.09 -53.05
N HIS A 19 69.22 3.25 -52.66
CA HIS A 19 69.93 2.35 -53.58
C HIS A 19 68.95 1.45 -54.36
N LEU A 20 68.02 0.80 -53.70
CA LEU A 20 67.04 -0.03 -54.35
C LEU A 20 66.21 0.73 -55.40
N ARG A 21 65.81 1.97 -55.09
CA ARG A 21 64.99 2.80 -55.97
C ARG A 21 65.81 3.38 -57.15
N PHE A 22 67.00 3.86 -56.92
CA PHE A 22 67.72 4.61 -57.91
C PHE A 22 68.74 3.76 -58.71
N GLU A 23 69.35 2.74 -58.10
CA GLU A 23 70.34 1.88 -58.75
C GLU A 23 69.74 0.54 -59.22
N GLU A 24 68.87 -0.07 -58.48
CA GLU A 24 68.29 -1.37 -58.81
C GLU A 24 66.90 -1.27 -59.48
N GLY A 25 66.24 -0.10 -59.44
CA GLY A 25 64.93 0.14 -60.04
C GLY A 25 63.78 -0.63 -59.35
N VAL A 26 64.00 -1.07 -58.10
CA VAL A 26 63.04 -1.92 -57.37
C VAL A 26 62.37 -1.12 -56.23
N THR A 27 61.09 -1.21 -56.06
CA THR A 27 60.42 -0.55 -54.91
C THR A 27 60.78 -1.26 -53.61
N ALA A 28 60.82 -0.47 -52.54
CA ALA A 28 61.04 -1.03 -51.19
C ALA A 28 60.09 -2.14 -50.82
N LYS A 29 58.86 -2.03 -51.28
CA LYS A 29 57.80 -3.05 -51.09
C LYS A 29 58.11 -4.33 -51.84
N ASP A 30 58.41 -4.24 -53.16
CA ASP A 30 58.68 -5.41 -53.97
C ASP A 30 59.95 -6.16 -53.53
N TYR A 31 60.98 -5.40 -53.09
CA TYR A 31 62.15 -5.98 -52.45
C TYR A 31 61.80 -6.72 -51.15
N TYR A 32 60.99 -6.10 -50.30
CA TYR A 32 60.53 -6.73 -49.06
C TYR A 32 59.74 -7.98 -49.31
N ASP A 33 58.77 -7.92 -50.21
CA ASP A 33 57.92 -9.06 -50.57
C ASP A 33 58.70 -10.25 -51.12
N LYS A 34 59.77 -9.99 -51.87
CA LYS A 34 60.59 -11.02 -52.51
C LYS A 34 61.66 -11.64 -51.60
N TYR A 35 62.28 -10.82 -50.73
CA TYR A 35 63.45 -11.24 -50.00
C TYR A 35 63.34 -11.26 -48.48
N LEU A 36 62.37 -10.52 -47.90
CA LEU A 36 62.32 -10.29 -46.47
C LEU A 36 60.98 -10.71 -45.82
N LYS A 37 59.94 -10.81 -46.63
CA LYS A 37 58.59 -11.10 -46.15
C LYS A 37 58.51 -12.50 -45.53
N GLN A 38 57.91 -12.60 -44.34
CA GLN A 38 57.66 -13.84 -43.63
C GLN A 38 56.27 -14.41 -43.95
N ASP A 39 56.09 -15.73 -43.77
CA ASP A 39 54.79 -16.38 -43.94
C ASP A 39 53.73 -15.78 -43.00
N GLY A 40 52.57 -15.46 -43.58
CA GLY A 40 51.47 -14.82 -42.84
C GLY A 40 51.58 -13.31 -42.67
N GLU A 41 52.71 -12.69 -43.04
CA GLU A 41 52.86 -11.25 -42.97
C GLU A 41 52.08 -10.53 -44.07
N GLY A 42 51.49 -9.38 -43.77
CA GLY A 42 50.69 -8.60 -44.73
C GLY A 42 49.18 -8.93 -44.65
N ILE A 43 48.76 -9.80 -43.73
CA ILE A 43 47.38 -10.16 -43.50
C ILE A 43 47.03 -9.87 -42.02
N CYS A 44 45.94 -9.12 -41.83
CA CYS A 44 45.38 -8.86 -40.52
C CYS A 44 44.74 -10.12 -39.93
N PRO A 45 44.70 -10.32 -38.60
CA PRO A 45 43.94 -11.41 -37.99
C PRO A 45 42.47 -11.52 -38.41
N CYS A 46 41.89 -10.47 -38.98
CA CYS A 46 40.53 -10.46 -39.53
C CYS A 46 40.46 -10.95 -41.00
N GLY A 47 41.58 -11.37 -41.61
CA GLY A 47 41.66 -11.84 -42.98
C GLY A 47 41.89 -10.76 -44.06
N ASN A 48 41.83 -9.48 -43.74
CA ASN A 48 42.02 -8.39 -44.69
C ASN A 48 43.53 -8.04 -44.86
N PRO A 49 43.96 -7.61 -46.07
CA PRO A 49 45.34 -7.20 -46.30
C PRO A 49 45.71 -5.98 -45.45
N THR A 50 47.00 -5.94 -45.04
CA THR A 50 47.55 -4.84 -44.28
C THR A 50 48.51 -3.98 -45.11
N ARG A 51 48.71 -2.74 -44.71
CA ARG A 51 49.57 -1.79 -45.45
C ARG A 51 51.02 -2.05 -45.13
N PHE A 52 51.86 -2.07 -46.18
CA PHE A 52 53.32 -2.02 -46.05
C PHE A 52 53.75 -0.66 -45.49
N GLU A 53 54.67 -0.64 -44.53
CA GLU A 53 55.16 0.59 -43.86
C GLU A 53 56.57 0.96 -44.35
N SER A 54 57.50 0.05 -44.21
CA SER A 54 58.89 0.32 -44.58
C SER A 54 59.71 -0.97 -44.64
N LEU A 55 60.94 -0.91 -45.20
CA LEU A 55 61.89 -2.03 -45.17
C LEU A 55 62.30 -2.49 -43.77
N ALA A 56 62.19 -1.62 -42.78
CA ALA A 56 62.57 -1.94 -41.39
C ALA A 56 61.44 -2.56 -40.60
N SER A 57 60.19 -2.13 -40.87
CA SER A 57 59.01 -2.53 -40.05
C SER A 57 58.08 -3.51 -40.76
N GLY A 58 58.30 -3.76 -42.09
CA GLY A 58 57.46 -4.65 -42.88
C GLY A 58 56.02 -4.18 -43.04
N TYR A 59 55.08 -5.05 -42.85
CA TYR A 59 53.64 -4.79 -42.94
C TYR A 59 53.06 -4.45 -41.55
N LYS A 60 52.02 -3.62 -41.55
CA LYS A 60 51.24 -3.41 -40.35
C LYS A 60 50.58 -4.72 -39.91
N HIS A 61 50.51 -4.92 -38.61
CA HIS A 61 49.83 -6.12 -38.05
C HIS A 61 48.30 -6.07 -38.24
N HIS A 62 47.70 -4.86 -38.29
CA HIS A 62 46.28 -4.66 -38.38
C HIS A 62 45.90 -3.79 -39.58
N CYS A 63 44.80 -4.14 -40.27
CA CYS A 63 44.32 -3.42 -41.44
C CYS A 63 43.71 -2.05 -41.13
N CYS A 64 43.15 -1.87 -39.91
CA CYS A 64 42.51 -0.65 -39.47
C CYS A 64 42.58 -0.47 -37.96
N LEU A 65 42.24 0.73 -37.48
CA LEU A 65 42.18 1.06 -36.03
C LEU A 65 41.22 0.19 -35.25
N LYS A 66 40.10 -0.21 -35.85
CA LYS A 66 39.13 -1.07 -35.21
C LYS A 66 39.75 -2.44 -34.86
N CYS A 67 40.45 -3.05 -35.79
CA CYS A 67 41.16 -4.31 -35.56
C CYS A 67 42.28 -4.17 -34.53
N SER A 68 43.09 -3.10 -34.60
CA SER A 68 44.12 -2.81 -33.62
C SER A 68 43.54 -2.63 -32.21
N ASN A 69 42.47 -1.88 -32.08
CA ASN A 69 41.83 -1.63 -30.77
C ASN A 69 41.11 -2.87 -30.21
N SER A 70 40.79 -3.83 -31.05
CA SER A 70 40.15 -5.10 -30.61
C SER A 70 41.21 -6.17 -30.22
N ASP A 71 42.46 -5.97 -30.53
CA ASP A 71 43.53 -6.90 -30.20
C ASP A 71 43.89 -6.84 -28.70
N LYS A 72 43.82 -8.00 -28.06
CA LYS A 72 44.11 -8.12 -26.63
C LYS A 72 45.54 -7.74 -26.23
N GLU A 73 46.50 -8.01 -27.06
CA GLU A 73 47.91 -7.65 -26.80
C GLU A 73 48.13 -6.13 -26.93
N VAL A 74 47.51 -5.50 -27.91
CA VAL A 74 47.51 -4.04 -28.06
C VAL A 74 46.86 -3.38 -26.86
N GLN A 75 45.69 -3.91 -26.42
CA GLN A 75 44.99 -3.43 -25.24
C GLN A 75 45.83 -3.56 -23.97
N LYS A 76 46.51 -4.70 -23.76
CA LYS A 76 47.40 -4.89 -22.62
C LYS A 76 48.55 -3.90 -22.62
N LYS A 77 49.20 -3.68 -23.78
CA LYS A 77 50.28 -2.67 -23.90
C LYS A 77 49.80 -1.24 -23.63
N GLN A 78 48.62 -0.89 -24.14
CA GLN A 78 47.99 0.40 -23.86
C GLN A 78 47.66 0.57 -22.38
N GLN A 79 47.10 -0.45 -21.74
CA GLN A 79 46.80 -0.42 -20.31
C GLN A 79 48.06 -0.32 -19.46
N ALA A 80 49.14 -1.05 -19.81
CA ALA A 80 50.42 -0.98 -19.11
C ALA A 80 51.04 0.42 -19.22
N THR A 81 51.01 1.03 -20.43
CA THR A 81 51.48 2.40 -20.65
C THR A 81 50.64 3.40 -19.85
N THR A 82 49.31 3.24 -19.86
CA THR A 82 48.39 4.09 -19.11
C THR A 82 48.62 3.97 -17.60
N LEU A 83 48.83 2.76 -17.12
CA LEU A 83 49.13 2.50 -15.71
C LEU A 83 50.47 3.16 -15.30
N LYS A 84 51.49 3.05 -16.15
CA LYS A 84 52.81 3.68 -15.91
C LYS A 84 52.74 5.21 -15.87
N ASN A 85 51.95 5.82 -16.79
CA ASN A 85 51.89 7.27 -16.93
C ASN A 85 50.90 7.95 -15.99
N PHE A 86 49.81 7.29 -15.65
CA PHE A 86 48.70 7.90 -14.91
C PHE A 86 48.31 7.16 -13.61
N GLY A 87 48.98 6.04 -13.28
CA GLY A 87 48.67 5.23 -12.08
C GLY A 87 47.34 4.49 -12.12
N VAL A 88 46.65 4.45 -13.27
CA VAL A 88 45.31 3.84 -13.46
C VAL A 88 45.27 3.07 -14.77
N LYS A 89 44.38 2.07 -14.87
CA LYS A 89 44.25 1.26 -16.10
C LYS A 89 43.62 1.99 -17.27
N HIS A 90 42.86 3.04 -17.02
CA HIS A 90 42.19 3.86 -18.04
C HIS A 90 42.33 5.35 -17.68
N PRO A 91 42.69 6.24 -18.64
CA PRO A 91 42.94 7.66 -18.37
C PRO A 91 41.80 8.37 -17.63
N ALA A 92 40.54 8.04 -17.97
CA ALA A 92 39.37 8.63 -17.33
C ALA A 92 39.16 8.21 -15.85
N GLN A 93 39.97 7.28 -15.32
CA GLN A 93 39.97 6.92 -13.89
C GLN A 93 40.88 7.83 -13.07
N ASN A 94 41.77 8.57 -13.73
CA ASN A 94 42.64 9.55 -13.07
C ASN A 94 41.85 10.86 -12.86
N LYS A 95 41.76 11.30 -11.59
CA LYS A 95 40.97 12.48 -11.22
C LYS A 95 41.42 13.76 -11.91
N ALA A 96 42.76 13.95 -12.10
CA ALA A 96 43.28 15.12 -12.76
C ALA A 96 42.95 15.14 -14.27
N VAL A 97 43.04 13.98 -14.93
CA VAL A 97 42.66 13.83 -16.35
C VAL A 97 41.16 14.04 -16.51
N LEU A 98 40.33 13.46 -15.61
CA LEU A 98 38.87 13.61 -15.62
C LEU A 98 38.50 15.10 -15.45
N LYS A 99 39.11 15.80 -14.51
CA LYS A 99 38.88 17.23 -14.28
C LYS A 99 39.19 18.05 -15.53
N LYS A 100 40.34 17.82 -16.16
CA LYS A 100 40.72 18.51 -17.39
C LYS A 100 39.79 18.23 -18.56
N MET A 101 39.31 16.98 -18.68
CA MET A 101 38.28 16.63 -19.67
C MET A 101 36.96 17.36 -19.40
N GLN A 102 36.55 17.44 -18.15
CA GLN A 102 35.31 18.16 -17.75
C GLN A 102 35.44 19.66 -18.02
N GLU A 103 36.58 20.29 -17.69
CA GLU A 103 36.86 21.70 -17.98
C GLU A 103 36.78 21.98 -19.48
N THR A 104 37.39 21.12 -20.31
CA THR A 104 37.32 21.23 -21.78
C THR A 104 35.89 21.06 -22.30
N CYS A 105 35.10 20.17 -21.70
CA CYS A 105 33.69 19.98 -22.07
C CYS A 105 32.84 21.20 -21.70
N VAL A 106 33.07 21.77 -20.50
CA VAL A 106 32.39 23.02 -20.09
C VAL A 106 32.73 24.17 -21.03
N GLU A 107 34.00 24.32 -21.39
CA GLU A 107 34.44 25.37 -22.29
C GLU A 107 33.83 25.23 -23.70
N LYS A 108 33.74 24.00 -24.23
CA LYS A 108 33.23 23.75 -25.59
C LYS A 108 31.72 23.62 -25.69
N TYR A 109 31.09 23.08 -24.67
CA TYR A 109 29.67 22.64 -24.72
C TYR A 109 28.81 23.17 -23.57
N GLY A 110 29.37 23.94 -22.65
CA GLY A 110 28.64 24.49 -21.51
C GLY A 110 28.27 23.49 -20.41
N VAL A 111 28.70 22.22 -20.52
CA VAL A 111 28.35 21.15 -19.57
C VAL A 111 29.56 20.24 -19.29
N ALA A 112 29.70 19.77 -18.05
CA ALA A 112 30.85 18.96 -17.61
C ALA A 112 30.90 17.54 -18.21
N ASN A 113 29.83 17.00 -18.78
CA ASN A 113 29.71 15.61 -19.20
C ASN A 113 29.54 15.38 -20.72
N GLY A 114 30.09 16.26 -21.52
CA GLY A 114 30.37 15.96 -22.93
C GLY A 114 29.25 16.12 -23.96
N HIS A 115 27.99 16.25 -23.54
CA HIS A 115 26.86 16.47 -24.46
C HIS A 115 25.99 17.61 -23.94
N GLY A 116 26.07 18.80 -24.58
CA GLY A 116 25.15 19.89 -24.32
C GLY A 116 23.71 19.54 -24.80
N GLU A 117 22.73 20.27 -24.30
CA GLU A 117 21.30 20.05 -24.64
C GLU A 117 21.03 20.02 -26.15
N GLN A 118 21.71 20.92 -26.90
CA GLN A 118 21.60 20.97 -28.36
C GLN A 118 22.11 19.68 -29.04
N GLN A 119 23.17 19.08 -28.52
CA GLN A 119 23.75 17.87 -29.08
C GLN A 119 22.92 16.64 -28.72
N ILE A 120 22.37 16.61 -27.50
CA ILE A 120 21.43 15.59 -27.07
C ILE A 120 20.16 15.64 -27.95
N GLU A 121 19.65 16.84 -28.21
CA GLU A 121 18.47 17.03 -29.05
C GLU A 121 18.74 16.61 -30.50
N LYS A 122 19.90 16.98 -31.07
CA LYS A 122 20.31 16.53 -32.38
C LYS A 122 20.41 14.99 -32.49
N MET A 123 21.01 14.35 -31.49
CA MET A 123 21.08 12.87 -31.44
C MET A 123 19.70 12.23 -31.34
N LYS A 124 18.76 12.83 -30.60
CA LYS A 124 17.37 12.36 -30.54
C LYS A 124 16.68 12.49 -31.89
N GLN A 125 16.83 13.63 -32.57
CA GLN A 125 16.25 13.85 -33.89
C GLN A 125 16.82 12.87 -34.94
N GLU A 126 18.12 12.61 -34.92
CA GLU A 126 18.75 11.61 -35.79
C GLU A 126 18.21 10.21 -35.51
N MET A 127 18.07 9.83 -34.23
CA MET A 127 17.48 8.54 -33.84
C MET A 127 16.01 8.43 -34.22
N LEU A 128 15.24 9.51 -34.07
CA LEU A 128 13.83 9.56 -34.44
C LEU A 128 13.65 9.42 -35.97
N ALA A 129 14.51 10.08 -36.76
CA ALA A 129 14.48 10.02 -38.22
C ALA A 129 14.88 8.64 -38.77
N GLU A 130 15.87 7.99 -38.14
CA GLU A 130 16.41 6.70 -38.63
C GLU A 130 15.65 5.48 -38.09
N TYR A 131 15.22 5.50 -36.81
CA TYR A 131 14.62 4.35 -36.12
C TYR A 131 13.21 4.60 -35.57
N GLY A 132 12.68 5.81 -35.69
CA GLY A 132 11.36 6.16 -35.14
C GLY A 132 11.31 6.23 -33.61
N VAL A 133 12.48 6.31 -32.94
CA VAL A 133 12.57 6.31 -31.47
C VAL A 133 13.59 7.34 -30.97
N GLU A 134 13.40 7.90 -29.80
CA GLU A 134 14.31 8.93 -29.25
C GLU A 134 15.60 8.36 -28.66
N CYS A 135 15.67 7.06 -28.41
CA CYS A 135 16.81 6.42 -27.75
C CYS A 135 17.04 5.00 -28.31
N SER A 136 18.32 4.63 -28.51
CA SER A 136 18.70 3.30 -29.03
C SER A 136 18.17 2.13 -28.18
N LEU A 137 17.95 2.32 -26.87
CA LEU A 137 17.38 1.30 -25.99
C LEU A 137 15.88 1.05 -26.24
N GLN A 138 15.22 1.90 -27.02
CA GLN A 138 13.81 1.71 -27.42
C GLN A 138 13.68 0.87 -28.69
N ILE A 139 14.77 0.70 -29.46
CA ILE A 139 14.82 -0.15 -30.65
C ILE A 139 14.57 -1.60 -30.23
N PRO A 140 13.55 -2.30 -30.80
CA PRO A 140 13.18 -3.65 -30.38
C PRO A 140 14.36 -4.65 -30.41
N GLU A 141 15.17 -4.61 -31.44
CA GLU A 141 16.35 -5.51 -31.61
C GLU A 141 17.42 -5.25 -30.54
N VAL A 142 17.69 -3.98 -30.21
CA VAL A 142 18.66 -3.61 -29.16
C VAL A 142 18.14 -4.04 -27.78
N LYS A 143 16.84 -3.86 -27.54
CA LYS A 143 16.17 -4.27 -26.29
C LYS A 143 16.22 -5.79 -26.13
N GLU A 144 15.95 -6.54 -27.18
CA GLU A 144 16.00 -7.99 -27.15
C GLU A 144 17.42 -8.52 -26.96
N LYS A 145 18.41 -7.97 -27.66
CA LYS A 145 19.83 -8.30 -27.47
C LYS A 145 20.32 -7.99 -26.05
N ALA A 146 19.84 -6.92 -25.46
CA ALA A 146 20.15 -6.57 -24.06
C ALA A 146 19.54 -7.60 -23.08
N LYS A 147 18.33 -8.07 -23.32
CA LYS A 147 17.69 -9.14 -22.52
C LYS A 147 18.45 -10.45 -22.63
N GLN A 148 18.78 -10.89 -23.85
CA GLN A 148 19.54 -12.12 -24.10
C GLN A 148 20.90 -12.07 -23.43
N THR A 149 21.58 -10.92 -23.49
CA THR A 149 22.85 -10.71 -22.80
C THR A 149 22.71 -10.83 -21.27
N LYS A 150 21.65 -10.28 -20.70
CA LYS A 150 21.36 -10.40 -19.26
C LYS A 150 21.01 -11.85 -18.88
N LEU A 151 20.20 -12.51 -19.69
CA LEU A 151 19.83 -13.92 -19.48
C LEU A 151 21.07 -14.81 -19.50
N ALA A 152 21.92 -14.67 -20.52
CA ALA A 152 23.16 -15.46 -20.67
C ALA A 152 24.16 -15.20 -19.54
N LYS A 153 24.25 -13.97 -19.05
CA LYS A 153 25.27 -13.58 -18.05
C LYS A 153 24.81 -13.77 -16.60
N TYR A 154 23.52 -13.62 -16.33
CA TYR A 154 22.97 -13.55 -14.97
C TYR A 154 21.80 -14.48 -14.73
N GLY A 155 21.37 -15.27 -15.71
CA GLY A 155 20.24 -16.20 -15.60
C GLY A 155 18.86 -15.54 -15.54
N SER A 156 18.75 -14.24 -15.80
CA SER A 156 17.49 -13.50 -15.77
C SER A 156 17.51 -12.33 -16.74
N GLU A 157 16.47 -12.21 -17.57
CA GLU A 157 16.30 -11.09 -18.52
C GLU A 157 16.18 -9.73 -17.82
N ASN A 158 15.63 -9.72 -16.60
CA ASN A 158 15.38 -8.52 -15.80
C ASN A 158 16.43 -8.33 -14.70
N TYR A 159 17.60 -8.95 -14.83
CA TYR A 159 18.64 -8.84 -13.83
C TYR A 159 19.02 -7.39 -13.54
N THR A 160 18.99 -7.05 -12.25
CA THR A 160 19.52 -5.80 -11.69
C THR A 160 20.40 -6.13 -10.50
N ASN A 161 21.61 -5.58 -10.46
CA ASN A 161 22.49 -5.75 -9.30
C ASN A 161 22.01 -4.86 -8.14
N ARG A 162 21.08 -5.40 -7.32
CA ARG A 162 20.46 -4.66 -6.20
C ARG A 162 21.46 -4.21 -5.14
N GLU A 163 22.50 -5.00 -4.87
CA GLU A 163 23.53 -4.65 -3.88
C GLU A 163 24.35 -3.44 -4.36
N LYS A 164 24.86 -3.50 -5.59
CA LYS A 164 25.58 -2.38 -6.19
C LYS A 164 24.72 -1.12 -6.29
N PHE A 165 23.44 -1.27 -6.54
CA PHE A 165 22.48 -0.16 -6.56
C PHE A 165 22.31 0.46 -5.16
N LYS A 166 22.11 -0.35 -4.12
CA LYS A 166 22.05 0.10 -2.73
C LYS A 166 23.34 0.80 -2.28
N ASP A 167 24.51 0.22 -2.59
CA ASP A 167 25.80 0.82 -2.29
C ASP A 167 25.98 2.18 -2.97
N THR A 168 25.52 2.30 -4.22
CA THR A 168 25.57 3.56 -4.96
C THR A 168 24.67 4.62 -4.33
N LEU A 169 23.45 4.22 -3.90
CA LEU A 169 22.50 5.10 -3.20
C LEU A 169 23.07 5.57 -1.85
N ASN A 170 23.63 4.65 -1.07
CA ASN A 170 24.27 4.98 0.20
C ASN A 170 25.44 5.96 0.02
N LYS A 171 26.30 5.72 -0.96
CA LYS A 171 27.44 6.60 -1.25
C LYS A 171 27.05 7.98 -1.75
N ARG A 172 25.96 8.10 -2.53
CA ARG A 172 25.54 9.37 -3.14
C ARG A 172 24.59 10.18 -2.27
N TYR A 173 23.71 9.50 -1.56
CA TYR A 173 22.55 10.12 -0.91
C TYR A 173 22.38 9.72 0.56
N GLY A 174 23.22 8.82 1.09
CA GLY A 174 23.11 8.33 2.46
C GLY A 174 21.87 7.45 2.74
N VAL A 175 21.22 6.94 1.68
CA VAL A 175 20.01 6.12 1.79
C VAL A 175 20.17 4.78 1.09
N SER A 176 19.53 3.73 1.60
CA SER A 176 19.57 2.38 1.02
C SER A 176 18.50 2.16 -0.07
N ASP A 177 17.51 3.03 -0.16
CA ASP A 177 16.41 2.97 -1.11
C ASP A 177 15.99 4.37 -1.56
N LEU A 178 15.55 4.51 -2.83
CA LEU A 178 15.09 5.78 -3.39
C LEU A 178 13.87 6.35 -2.67
N SER A 179 13.03 5.48 -2.10
CA SER A 179 11.84 5.91 -1.35
C SER A 179 12.16 6.73 -0.10
N HIS A 180 13.38 6.62 0.42
CA HIS A 180 13.87 7.40 1.56
C HIS A 180 14.41 8.78 1.20
N LEU A 181 14.43 9.16 -0.08
CA LEU A 181 14.81 10.52 -0.50
C LEU A 181 13.64 11.49 -0.26
N PRO A 182 13.87 12.65 0.39
CA PRO A 182 12.80 13.59 0.76
C PRO A 182 11.87 14.00 -0.39
N ASP A 183 12.42 14.16 -1.59
CA ASP A 183 11.65 14.59 -2.78
C ASP A 183 11.22 13.45 -3.71
N TRP A 184 11.61 12.21 -3.42
CA TRP A 184 11.33 11.08 -4.31
C TRP A 184 9.84 10.80 -4.47
N GLU A 185 9.13 10.78 -3.37
CA GLU A 185 7.69 10.51 -3.37
C GLU A 185 6.94 11.57 -4.19
N LYS A 186 7.30 12.84 -3.99
CA LYS A 186 6.71 13.97 -4.71
C LYS A 186 6.98 13.89 -6.22
N LYS A 187 8.23 13.64 -6.61
CA LYS A 187 8.63 13.50 -8.03
C LYS A 187 8.03 12.26 -8.68
N SER A 188 8.02 11.12 -7.99
CA SER A 188 7.42 9.88 -8.48
C SER A 188 5.90 10.03 -8.67
N LYS A 189 5.22 10.65 -7.72
CA LYS A 189 3.78 10.95 -7.83
C LYS A 189 3.49 11.89 -9.00
N ALA A 190 4.28 12.95 -9.18
CA ALA A 190 4.11 13.91 -10.28
C ALA A 190 4.30 13.24 -11.66
N THR A 191 5.35 12.44 -11.83
CA THR A 191 5.61 11.72 -13.08
C THR A 191 4.51 10.71 -13.40
N LYS A 192 4.03 9.96 -12.38
CA LYS A 192 2.92 9.01 -12.56
C LYS A 192 1.62 9.73 -12.94
N LEU A 193 1.36 10.88 -12.31
CA LEU A 193 0.17 11.68 -12.57
C LEU A 193 0.20 12.27 -13.98
N ALA A 194 1.34 12.77 -14.43
CA ALA A 194 1.50 13.30 -15.80
C ALA A 194 1.21 12.24 -16.87
N LYS A 195 1.73 11.01 -16.71
CA LYS A 195 1.46 9.89 -17.63
C LYS A 195 -0.02 9.49 -17.67
N VAL A 196 -0.67 9.47 -16.49
CA VAL A 196 -2.11 9.18 -16.40
C VAL A 196 -2.91 10.26 -17.11
N SER A 197 -2.61 11.54 -16.87
CA SER A 197 -3.32 12.68 -17.48
C SER A 197 -3.20 12.73 -19.01
N THR A 198 -2.07 12.29 -19.57
CA THR A 198 -1.90 12.21 -21.03
C THR A 198 -2.77 11.12 -21.61
N TYR A 199 -2.72 9.90 -21.06
CA TYR A 199 -3.54 8.77 -21.50
C TYR A 199 -5.04 9.06 -21.39
N GLU A 200 -5.47 9.69 -20.29
CA GLU A 200 -6.87 10.07 -20.05
C GLU A 200 -7.41 11.01 -21.13
N LYS A 201 -6.61 12.00 -21.54
CA LYS A 201 -6.98 12.94 -22.60
C LYS A 201 -7.07 12.29 -23.97
N GLU A 202 -6.15 11.39 -24.29
CA GLU A 202 -6.08 10.71 -25.60
C GLU A 202 -7.19 9.68 -25.79
N ASN A 203 -7.67 9.07 -24.70
CA ASN A 203 -8.62 7.96 -24.76
C ASN A 203 -10.02 8.28 -24.19
N ASP A 204 -10.32 9.55 -23.92
CA ASP A 204 -11.58 10.03 -23.34
C ASP A 204 -12.03 9.18 -22.15
N CYS A 205 -11.14 9.02 -21.19
CA CYS A 205 -11.36 8.20 -19.99
C CYS A 205 -10.77 8.87 -18.75
N THR A 206 -11.16 8.38 -17.59
CA THR A 206 -10.64 8.82 -16.28
C THR A 206 -10.12 7.65 -15.49
N ASN A 207 -8.97 7.82 -14.84
CA ASN A 207 -8.40 6.78 -13.98
C ASN A 207 -9.33 6.51 -12.79
N LEU A 208 -9.65 5.24 -12.56
CA LEU A 208 -10.56 4.81 -11.51
C LEU A 208 -10.15 5.32 -10.11
N GLN A 209 -8.84 5.44 -9.82
CA GLN A 209 -8.37 5.96 -8.52
C GLN A 209 -8.70 7.45 -8.32
N VAL A 210 -8.76 8.23 -9.39
CA VAL A 210 -9.20 9.63 -9.34
C VAL A 210 -10.68 9.69 -8.98
N LEU A 211 -11.49 8.87 -9.62
CA LEU A 211 -12.94 8.79 -9.38
C LEU A 211 -13.24 8.28 -7.96
N ILE A 212 -12.51 7.24 -7.50
CA ILE A 212 -12.62 6.74 -6.11
C ILE A 212 -12.31 7.84 -5.11
N LYS A 213 -11.28 8.66 -5.36
CA LYS A 213 -10.92 9.77 -4.47
C LYS A 213 -11.95 10.89 -4.49
N GLN A 214 -12.54 11.16 -5.65
CA GLN A 214 -13.49 12.24 -5.85
C GLN A 214 -14.88 11.92 -5.28
N TYR A 215 -15.36 10.71 -5.49
CA TYR A 215 -16.74 10.32 -5.18
C TYR A 215 -16.86 9.32 -4.01
N GLY A 216 -15.73 8.85 -3.47
CA GLY A 216 -15.69 7.91 -2.36
C GLY A 216 -15.46 6.45 -2.78
N VAL A 217 -15.55 5.56 -1.85
CA VAL A 217 -14.90 4.26 -1.78
C VAL A 217 -15.70 3.13 -2.46
N GLY A 218 -14.99 2.11 -2.95
CA GLY A 218 -15.53 0.75 -3.04
C GLY A 218 -16.04 0.28 -4.37
N TRP A 219 -15.73 0.94 -5.42
CA TRP A 219 -16.28 0.70 -6.75
C TRP A 219 -15.73 -0.53 -7.47
N THR A 220 -14.50 -0.94 -7.19
CA THR A 220 -13.80 -2.01 -7.90
C THR A 220 -14.44 -3.40 -7.78
N PHE A 221 -15.44 -3.56 -6.92
CA PHE A 221 -16.01 -4.86 -6.57
C PHE A 221 -17.49 -5.03 -6.89
N GLN A 222 -18.12 -4.00 -7.41
CA GLN A 222 -19.51 -4.07 -7.81
C GLN A 222 -19.65 -4.63 -9.23
N PRO A 223 -20.69 -5.40 -9.55
CA PRO A 223 -20.92 -5.93 -10.90
C PRO A 223 -20.87 -4.84 -11.98
N LEU A 224 -21.53 -3.70 -11.72
CA LEU A 224 -21.54 -2.55 -12.63
C LEU A 224 -20.12 -2.11 -13.03
N PHE A 225 -19.17 -2.07 -12.09
CA PHE A 225 -17.80 -1.64 -12.38
C PHE A 225 -17.00 -2.64 -13.20
N LYS A 226 -17.33 -3.93 -13.18
CA LYS A 226 -16.74 -4.92 -14.07
C LYS A 226 -17.12 -4.66 -15.53
N GLU A 227 -18.30 -4.12 -15.76
CA GLU A 227 -18.81 -3.84 -17.10
C GLU A 227 -18.26 -2.54 -17.68
N ILE A 228 -18.08 -1.51 -16.86
CA ILE A 228 -17.68 -0.17 -17.31
C ILE A 228 -16.21 0.15 -17.11
N THR A 229 -15.43 -0.70 -16.42
CA THR A 229 -13.99 -0.50 -16.24
C THR A 229 -13.18 -1.34 -17.20
N PHE A 230 -12.07 -0.79 -17.68
CA PHE A 230 -11.07 -1.50 -18.46
C PHE A 230 -9.67 -1.27 -17.90
N LYS A 231 -8.73 -2.15 -18.25
CA LYS A 231 -7.34 -2.09 -17.75
C LYS A 231 -6.38 -1.75 -18.87
N GLU A 232 -5.44 -0.85 -18.57
CA GLU A 232 -4.31 -0.53 -19.42
C GLU A 232 -3.09 -0.24 -18.55
N ASP A 233 -1.91 -0.76 -18.91
CA ASP A 233 -0.65 -0.60 -18.17
C ASP A 233 -0.76 -0.79 -16.64
N SER A 234 -1.43 -1.85 -16.22
CA SER A 234 -1.69 -2.18 -14.80
C SER A 234 -2.61 -1.19 -14.06
N ARG A 235 -3.23 -0.27 -14.76
CA ARG A 235 -4.18 0.70 -14.22
C ARG A 235 -5.59 0.40 -14.71
N THR A 236 -6.57 0.87 -13.95
CA THR A 236 -7.99 0.71 -14.28
C THR A 236 -8.57 2.07 -14.62
N TYR A 237 -9.31 2.15 -15.72
CA TYR A 237 -9.92 3.35 -16.25
C TYR A 237 -11.41 3.14 -16.47
N VAL A 238 -12.14 4.24 -16.58
CA VAL A 238 -13.56 4.31 -16.91
C VAL A 238 -13.73 5.31 -18.04
N LYS A 239 -14.53 5.00 -19.06
CA LYS A 239 -14.87 5.97 -20.12
C LYS A 239 -15.64 7.15 -19.52
N ASN A 240 -15.34 8.37 -19.98
CA ASN A 240 -16.00 9.55 -19.46
C ASN A 240 -17.52 9.52 -19.69
N SER A 241 -17.99 8.87 -20.74
CA SER A 241 -19.42 8.61 -21.00
C SER A 241 -20.12 7.78 -19.92
N ASP A 242 -19.36 6.96 -19.18
CA ASP A 242 -19.91 6.08 -18.14
C ASP A 242 -19.81 6.68 -16.72
N ILE A 243 -19.18 7.85 -16.57
CA ILE A 243 -19.05 8.53 -15.26
C ILE A 243 -20.43 8.87 -14.68
N ALA A 244 -21.38 9.27 -15.51
CA ALA A 244 -22.74 9.56 -15.06
C ALA A 244 -23.41 8.34 -14.41
N LYS A 245 -23.20 7.11 -14.94
CA LYS A 245 -23.70 5.86 -14.33
C LYS A 245 -23.07 5.60 -12.97
N ILE A 246 -21.81 5.99 -12.81
CA ILE A 246 -21.09 5.87 -11.55
C ILE A 246 -21.66 6.85 -10.51
N ILE A 247 -21.88 8.11 -10.90
CA ILE A 247 -22.45 9.13 -10.01
C ILE A 247 -23.84 8.68 -9.55
N ASP A 248 -24.69 8.27 -10.46
CA ASP A 248 -26.02 7.75 -10.17
C ASP A 248 -25.97 6.53 -9.24
N TYR A 249 -25.06 5.59 -9.50
CA TYR A 249 -24.83 4.43 -8.65
C TYR A 249 -24.35 4.83 -7.24
N VAL A 250 -23.39 5.79 -7.12
CA VAL A 250 -22.90 6.26 -5.82
C VAL A 250 -23.99 6.99 -5.05
N GLU A 251 -24.79 7.79 -5.72
CA GLU A 251 -25.94 8.45 -5.13
C GLU A 251 -27.03 7.46 -4.71
N THR A 252 -27.22 6.39 -5.49
CA THR A 252 -28.26 5.39 -5.22
C THR A 252 -27.84 4.24 -4.29
N VAL A 253 -26.59 3.76 -4.32
CA VAL A 253 -26.16 2.53 -3.61
C VAL A 253 -24.99 2.75 -2.66
N GLY A 254 -24.02 3.55 -3.02
CA GLY A 254 -22.76 3.65 -2.27
C GLY A 254 -22.83 4.42 -0.95
N SER A 255 -23.94 5.10 -0.68
CA SER A 255 -24.10 5.98 0.48
C SER A 255 -25.45 5.80 1.20
N HIS A 256 -26.29 4.84 0.78
CA HIS A 256 -27.61 4.68 1.38
C HIS A 256 -27.54 4.46 2.88
N LEU A 257 -26.71 3.52 3.33
CA LEU A 257 -26.64 3.20 4.75
C LEU A 257 -26.21 4.40 5.61
N GLU A 258 -25.11 5.08 5.22
CA GLU A 258 -24.65 6.29 5.93
C GLU A 258 -25.67 7.42 5.83
N LYS A 259 -26.25 7.62 4.63
CA LYS A 259 -27.27 8.63 4.38
C LYS A 259 -28.53 8.36 5.20
N ASP A 260 -29.04 7.15 5.18
CA ASP A 260 -30.24 6.75 5.93
C ASP A 260 -30.04 6.94 7.45
N ILE A 261 -28.88 6.55 7.97
CA ILE A 261 -28.55 6.75 9.39
C ILE A 261 -28.40 8.24 9.69
N TYR A 262 -27.74 9.02 8.82
CA TYR A 262 -27.61 10.47 8.97
C TYR A 262 -28.97 11.17 8.95
N GLU A 263 -29.81 10.88 7.96
CA GLU A 263 -31.16 11.46 7.88
C GLU A 263 -32.01 11.08 9.09
N TYR A 264 -31.91 9.84 9.57
CA TYR A 264 -32.55 9.42 10.80
C TYR A 264 -32.07 10.22 12.01
N VAL A 265 -30.75 10.41 12.15
CA VAL A 265 -30.16 11.23 13.23
C VAL A 265 -30.65 12.69 13.12
N LYS A 266 -30.64 13.27 11.93
CA LYS A 266 -31.13 14.64 11.67
C LYS A 266 -32.61 14.80 11.98
N SER A 267 -33.44 13.80 11.71
CA SER A 267 -34.86 13.84 12.05
C SER A 267 -35.12 13.88 13.56
N LEU A 268 -34.19 13.35 14.35
CA LEU A 268 -34.27 13.31 15.81
C LEU A 268 -33.60 14.50 16.50
N TYR A 269 -32.57 15.06 15.88
CA TYR A 269 -31.69 16.04 16.53
C TYR A 269 -31.50 17.29 15.69
N SER A 270 -31.92 18.44 16.25
CA SER A 270 -31.88 19.73 15.56
C SER A 270 -30.57 20.51 15.73
N GLY A 271 -29.66 20.04 16.59
CA GLY A 271 -28.35 20.67 16.79
C GLY A 271 -27.34 20.34 15.69
N GLU A 272 -26.10 20.70 15.91
CA GLU A 272 -25.02 20.46 14.94
C GLU A 272 -24.75 18.96 14.78
N VAL A 273 -24.72 18.52 13.52
CA VAL A 273 -24.32 17.17 13.12
C VAL A 273 -23.28 17.27 12.02
N ILE A 274 -22.05 16.89 12.33
CA ILE A 274 -20.90 16.96 11.44
C ILE A 274 -20.74 15.61 10.73
N ARG A 275 -20.60 15.63 9.41
CA ARG A 275 -20.32 14.44 8.61
C ARG A 275 -18.84 14.35 8.23
N ARG A 276 -18.32 13.13 8.15
CA ARG A 276 -17.01 12.79 7.59
C ARG A 276 -15.87 13.65 8.12
N SER A 277 -15.76 13.72 9.45
CA SER A 277 -14.76 14.54 10.12
C SER A 277 -13.48 13.77 10.40
N ARG A 278 -12.36 14.30 9.91
CA ARG A 278 -11.00 13.82 10.22
C ARG A 278 -10.31 14.64 11.30
N LYS A 279 -11.02 15.63 11.87
CA LYS A 279 -10.44 16.52 12.88
C LYS A 279 -10.53 15.96 14.30
N ILE A 280 -11.39 14.96 14.51
CA ILE A 280 -11.71 14.40 15.83
C ILE A 280 -10.61 13.43 16.28
N ILE A 281 -10.28 12.46 15.43
CA ILE A 281 -9.26 11.42 15.68
C ILE A 281 -8.30 11.29 14.48
N PRO A 282 -7.52 12.32 14.16
CA PRO A 282 -6.63 12.28 12.98
C PRO A 282 -5.65 11.10 13.04
N PRO A 283 -5.35 10.44 11.90
CA PRO A 283 -5.81 10.71 10.54
C PRO A 283 -7.14 10.03 10.16
N GLN A 284 -7.81 9.36 11.10
CA GLN A 284 -9.04 8.61 10.86
C GLN A 284 -10.25 9.54 10.72
N GLU A 285 -11.22 9.11 9.92
CA GLU A 285 -12.48 9.81 9.69
C GLU A 285 -13.57 9.25 10.62
N ILE A 286 -14.45 10.11 11.11
CA ILE A 286 -15.70 9.75 11.77
C ILE A 286 -16.84 10.09 10.82
N ASP A 287 -17.74 9.15 10.54
CA ASP A 287 -18.81 9.33 9.58
C ASP A 287 -19.84 10.37 10.03
N ILE A 288 -20.28 10.29 11.29
CA ILE A 288 -21.25 11.23 11.88
C ILE A 288 -20.79 11.60 13.29
N TYR A 289 -20.71 12.89 13.59
CA TYR A 289 -20.35 13.40 14.92
C TYR A 289 -21.32 14.45 15.40
N ILE A 290 -21.73 14.33 16.65
CA ILE A 290 -22.66 15.23 17.35
C ILE A 290 -21.93 15.86 18.54
N PRO A 291 -21.35 17.06 18.37
CA PRO A 291 -20.45 17.68 19.35
C PRO A 291 -21.08 17.86 20.75
N GLU A 292 -22.29 18.40 20.82
CA GLU A 292 -22.97 18.66 22.09
C GLU A 292 -23.26 17.39 22.90
N LYS A 293 -23.39 16.23 22.22
CA LYS A 293 -23.61 14.94 22.85
C LYS A 293 -22.33 14.17 23.11
N LYS A 294 -21.19 14.66 22.60
CA LYS A 294 -19.92 13.89 22.54
C LYS A 294 -20.18 12.47 22.00
N LEU A 295 -20.97 12.39 20.95
CA LEU A 295 -21.42 11.14 20.33
C LEU A 295 -20.92 11.06 18.89
N ALA A 296 -20.22 10.00 18.59
CA ALA A 296 -19.79 9.65 17.25
C ALA A 296 -20.51 8.37 16.80
N ILE A 297 -20.82 8.29 15.50
CA ILE A 297 -21.40 7.12 14.87
C ILE A 297 -20.53 6.74 13.69
N GLU A 298 -20.17 5.49 13.62
CA GLU A 298 -19.43 4.86 12.53
C GLU A 298 -20.32 3.87 11.80
N VAL A 299 -20.40 3.99 10.50
CA VAL A 299 -21.25 3.18 9.65
C VAL A 299 -20.41 2.15 8.91
N ASN A 300 -20.52 0.90 9.33
CA ASN A 300 -19.65 -0.17 8.86
C ASN A 300 -20.35 -1.05 7.82
N GLY A 301 -20.15 -0.75 6.54
CA GLY A 301 -20.58 -1.64 5.45
C GLY A 301 -19.86 -2.99 5.53
N THR A 302 -20.62 -4.08 5.43
CA THR A 302 -20.11 -5.46 5.63
C THR A 302 -18.91 -5.79 4.76
N TYR A 303 -18.92 -5.35 3.51
CA TYR A 303 -17.83 -5.60 2.59
C TYR A 303 -16.59 -4.78 2.92
N PHE A 304 -16.74 -3.45 3.08
CA PHE A 304 -15.63 -2.51 3.21
C PHE A 304 -14.88 -2.63 4.53
N HIS A 305 -15.56 -3.04 5.58
CA HIS A 305 -14.99 -3.22 6.92
C HIS A 305 -14.51 -4.66 7.18
N SER A 306 -14.35 -5.46 6.12
CA SER A 306 -13.97 -6.86 6.21
C SER A 306 -12.48 -7.10 5.97
N THR A 307 -12.00 -8.27 6.41
CA THR A 307 -10.63 -8.72 6.17
C THR A 307 -10.29 -8.92 4.70
N LYS A 308 -11.28 -9.15 3.84
CA LYS A 308 -11.10 -9.23 2.38
C LYS A 308 -10.62 -7.89 1.80
N MET A 309 -11.00 -6.78 2.42
CA MET A 309 -10.55 -5.43 2.07
C MET A 309 -9.26 -5.01 2.80
N GLY A 310 -8.63 -5.92 3.53
CA GLY A 310 -7.39 -5.66 4.26
C GLY A 310 -7.58 -4.92 5.58
N VAL A 311 -8.81 -4.84 6.11
CA VAL A 311 -9.07 -4.19 7.40
C VAL A 311 -8.42 -4.98 8.53
N ALA A 312 -7.55 -4.31 9.28
CA ALA A 312 -6.79 -4.91 10.36
C ALA A 312 -7.68 -5.34 11.54
N LYS A 313 -7.26 -6.38 12.27
CA LYS A 313 -7.98 -6.92 13.43
C LYS A 313 -8.38 -5.85 14.46
N ASN A 314 -7.50 -4.91 14.73
CA ASN A 314 -7.71 -3.91 15.79
C ASN A 314 -8.32 -2.60 15.28
N TYR A 315 -8.63 -2.47 13.99
CA TYR A 315 -9.09 -1.23 13.37
C TYR A 315 -10.25 -0.56 14.13
N HIS A 316 -11.33 -1.30 14.40
CA HIS A 316 -12.49 -0.76 15.11
C HIS A 316 -12.22 -0.54 16.60
N PHE A 317 -11.41 -1.41 17.22
CA PHE A 317 -10.97 -1.26 18.60
C PHE A 317 -10.16 0.02 18.81
N ASP A 318 -9.14 0.24 17.98
CA ASP A 318 -8.26 1.41 18.07
C ASP A 318 -9.04 2.70 17.83
N LYS A 319 -10.00 2.69 16.91
CA LYS A 319 -10.89 3.80 16.63
C LYS A 319 -11.82 4.11 17.82
N SER A 320 -12.43 3.09 18.43
CA SER A 320 -13.24 3.23 19.64
C SER A 320 -12.42 3.78 20.79
N LYS A 321 -11.20 3.29 20.96
CA LYS A 321 -10.29 3.73 22.03
C LYS A 321 -9.87 5.19 21.84
N ALA A 322 -9.50 5.60 20.63
CA ALA A 322 -9.15 6.97 20.31
C ALA A 322 -10.30 7.96 20.60
N CYS A 323 -11.55 7.57 20.28
CA CYS A 323 -12.73 8.35 20.64
C CYS A 323 -12.93 8.44 22.17
N GLN A 324 -12.80 7.30 22.85
CA GLN A 324 -12.98 7.24 24.32
C GLN A 324 -11.95 8.11 25.07
N GLU A 325 -10.69 8.13 24.61
CA GLU A 325 -9.63 8.97 25.17
C GLU A 325 -9.95 10.48 25.08
N GLN A 326 -10.78 10.87 24.12
CA GLN A 326 -11.31 12.23 23.98
C GLN A 326 -12.67 12.43 24.67
N GLY A 327 -13.14 11.45 25.43
CA GLY A 327 -14.43 11.50 26.11
C GLY A 327 -15.63 11.37 25.19
N ILE A 328 -15.42 10.90 23.96
CA ILE A 328 -16.45 10.72 22.94
C ILE A 328 -16.91 9.25 22.94
N ARG A 329 -18.23 9.04 23.02
CA ARG A 329 -18.82 7.72 22.82
C ARG A 329 -18.92 7.42 21.33
N LEU A 330 -18.29 6.33 20.85
CA LEU A 330 -18.43 5.86 19.47
C LEU A 330 -19.45 4.70 19.41
N ILE A 331 -20.43 4.83 18.51
CA ILE A 331 -21.39 3.77 18.19
C ILE A 331 -21.07 3.26 16.78
N HIS A 332 -20.55 2.03 16.69
CA HIS A 332 -20.44 1.33 15.41
C HIS A 332 -21.81 0.77 15.03
N ILE A 333 -22.32 1.13 13.85
CA ILE A 333 -23.51 0.53 13.26
C ILE A 333 -23.06 -0.30 12.07
N TYR A 334 -23.25 -1.60 12.17
CA TYR A 334 -22.92 -2.52 11.08
C TYR A 334 -24.11 -2.68 10.14
N GLU A 335 -23.85 -2.83 8.85
CA GLU A 335 -24.86 -2.95 7.80
C GLU A 335 -25.90 -4.02 8.10
N TRP A 336 -25.45 -5.22 8.55
CA TRP A 336 -26.39 -6.30 8.93
C TRP A 336 -27.31 -5.95 10.11
N GLU A 337 -26.85 -5.10 11.04
CA GLU A 337 -27.66 -4.66 12.18
C GLU A 337 -28.78 -3.73 11.72
N TRP A 338 -28.44 -2.79 10.81
CA TRP A 338 -29.42 -1.86 10.25
C TRP A 338 -30.46 -2.57 9.40
N ILE A 339 -30.07 -3.60 8.63
CA ILE A 339 -30.96 -4.37 7.76
C ILE A 339 -31.82 -5.36 8.58
N GLN A 340 -31.21 -6.12 9.50
CA GLN A 340 -31.90 -7.21 10.20
C GLN A 340 -32.61 -6.76 11.48
N TYR A 341 -32.11 -5.69 12.14
CA TYR A 341 -32.61 -5.22 13.42
C TYR A 341 -32.80 -3.69 13.47
N PRO A 342 -33.44 -3.06 12.45
CA PRO A 342 -33.49 -1.60 12.33
C PRO A 342 -34.11 -0.95 13.57
N GLU A 343 -35.17 -1.53 14.14
CA GLU A 343 -35.85 -0.98 15.30
C GLU A 343 -35.00 -0.97 16.57
N LYS A 344 -34.11 -1.95 16.76
CA LYS A 344 -33.17 -1.97 17.89
C LYS A 344 -32.09 -0.92 17.74
N ILE A 345 -31.59 -0.71 16.53
CA ILE A 345 -30.60 0.33 16.24
C ILE A 345 -31.22 1.72 16.38
N LYS A 346 -32.43 1.93 15.86
CA LYS A 346 -33.17 3.19 16.04
C LYS A 346 -33.42 3.47 17.53
N GLN A 347 -33.82 2.47 18.30
CA GLN A 347 -33.95 2.58 19.76
C GLN A 347 -32.63 3.00 20.42
N LEU A 348 -31.51 2.38 20.07
CA LEU A 348 -30.20 2.73 20.58
C LEU A 348 -29.85 4.22 20.31
N LEU A 349 -30.13 4.67 19.08
CA LEU A 349 -29.92 6.06 18.67
C LEU A 349 -30.87 7.02 19.41
N ASN A 350 -32.15 6.66 19.55
CA ASN A 350 -33.12 7.45 20.31
C ASN A 350 -32.67 7.67 21.76
N ILE A 351 -32.19 6.60 22.41
CA ILE A 351 -31.65 6.67 23.78
C ILE A 351 -30.39 7.55 23.82
N ALA A 352 -29.46 7.34 22.89
CA ALA A 352 -28.21 8.10 22.83
C ALA A 352 -28.43 9.61 22.61
N LEU A 353 -29.45 9.96 21.81
CA LEU A 353 -29.86 11.34 21.52
C LEU A 353 -30.79 11.94 22.59
N GLY A 354 -31.28 11.12 23.53
CA GLY A 354 -32.19 11.55 24.59
C GLY A 354 -33.64 11.75 24.11
N LYS A 355 -34.06 11.10 23.04
CA LYS A 355 -35.40 11.16 22.40
C LYS A 355 -36.27 10.00 22.84
N VAL A 356 -36.34 9.79 24.16
CA VAL A 356 -37.14 8.71 24.80
C VAL A 356 -37.86 9.25 26.02
N THR A 357 -38.94 8.59 26.42
CA THR A 357 -39.67 8.92 27.64
C THR A 357 -38.81 8.60 28.86
N LYS A 358 -38.70 9.53 29.79
CA LYS A 358 -37.97 9.36 31.05
C LYS A 358 -38.95 8.87 32.13
N ILE A 359 -38.67 7.73 32.71
CA ILE A 359 -39.39 7.15 33.86
C ILE A 359 -38.40 7.21 35.05
N TYR A 360 -38.89 7.52 36.23
CA TYR A 360 -38.04 7.50 37.42
C TYR A 360 -38.20 6.18 38.19
N ALA A 361 -37.09 5.55 38.53
CA ALA A 361 -37.06 4.23 39.21
C ALA A 361 -37.84 4.20 40.53
N ARG A 362 -37.94 5.34 41.21
CA ARG A 362 -38.78 5.44 42.43
C ARG A 362 -40.25 5.17 42.21
N ASN A 363 -40.74 5.36 40.99
CA ASN A 363 -42.11 5.16 40.58
C ASN A 363 -42.35 3.73 39.98
N CYS A 364 -41.30 2.89 39.99
CA CYS A 364 -41.36 1.53 39.45
C CYS A 364 -41.36 0.52 40.61
N GLU A 365 -42.13 -0.53 40.45
CA GLU A 365 -42.11 -1.73 41.29
C GLU A 365 -41.04 -2.70 40.78
N ILE A 366 -40.30 -3.35 41.71
CA ILE A 366 -39.37 -4.44 41.34
C ILE A 366 -40.12 -5.79 41.52
N LYS A 367 -39.94 -6.67 40.53
CA LYS A 367 -40.39 -8.06 40.65
C LYS A 367 -39.32 -8.97 40.08
N GLU A 368 -39.13 -10.11 40.72
CA GLU A 368 -38.43 -11.21 40.08
C GLU A 368 -39.32 -11.81 39.01
N ILE A 369 -38.76 -12.05 37.83
CA ILE A 369 -39.51 -12.57 36.66
C ILE A 369 -38.84 -13.82 36.11
N SER A 370 -39.64 -14.69 35.53
CA SER A 370 -39.20 -15.91 34.88
C SER A 370 -38.45 -15.62 33.55
N ASN A 371 -37.67 -16.60 33.08
CA ASN A 371 -37.09 -16.56 31.74
C ASN A 371 -38.13 -16.47 30.62
N ALA A 372 -39.35 -17.03 30.84
CA ALA A 372 -40.44 -16.95 29.90
C ALA A 372 -40.96 -15.51 29.75
N GLU A 373 -41.08 -14.77 30.84
CA GLU A 373 -41.51 -13.36 30.86
C GLU A 373 -40.39 -12.44 30.33
N ALA A 374 -39.10 -12.72 30.67
CA ALA A 374 -37.96 -11.94 30.22
C ALA A 374 -37.65 -12.08 28.72
N LYS A 375 -37.99 -13.25 28.11
CA LYS A 375 -37.66 -13.57 26.73
C LYS A 375 -38.23 -12.58 25.71
N PRO A 376 -39.57 -12.31 25.67
CA PRO A 376 -40.14 -11.40 24.68
C PRO A 376 -39.60 -9.97 24.82
N PHE A 377 -39.34 -9.53 26.06
CA PHE A 377 -38.75 -8.22 26.31
C PHE A 377 -37.31 -8.13 25.77
N ASN A 378 -36.45 -9.09 26.08
CA ASN A 378 -35.08 -9.14 25.59
C ASN A 378 -34.99 -9.27 24.06
N GLU A 379 -35.85 -10.12 23.45
CA GLU A 379 -35.87 -10.25 21.98
C GLU A 379 -36.25 -8.95 21.28
N LYS A 380 -37.15 -8.16 21.89
CA LYS A 380 -37.55 -6.86 21.37
C LYS A 380 -36.51 -5.75 21.58
N THR A 381 -35.81 -5.74 22.72
CA THR A 381 -35.05 -4.55 23.18
C THR A 381 -33.54 -4.77 23.18
N HIS A 382 -33.03 -5.97 23.42
CA HIS A 382 -31.61 -6.23 23.50
C HIS A 382 -31.01 -6.60 22.13
N LEU A 383 -29.87 -5.99 21.74
CA LEU A 383 -29.23 -6.25 20.44
C LEU A 383 -28.92 -7.74 20.23
N GLN A 384 -28.43 -8.42 21.27
CA GLN A 384 -28.05 -9.83 21.22
C GLN A 384 -29.23 -10.78 21.60
N GLY A 385 -30.46 -10.27 21.76
CA GLY A 385 -31.62 -11.06 22.12
C GLY A 385 -31.56 -11.67 23.54
N HIS A 386 -32.45 -12.64 23.77
CA HIS A 386 -32.58 -13.31 25.05
C HIS A 386 -31.44 -14.33 25.31
N ARG A 387 -31.01 -14.37 26.56
CA ARG A 387 -30.19 -15.45 27.12
C ARG A 387 -30.77 -15.85 28.48
N PRO A 388 -31.06 -17.13 28.71
CA PRO A 388 -31.58 -17.60 30.00
C PRO A 388 -30.62 -17.24 31.14
N ALA A 389 -31.17 -16.84 32.23
CA ALA A 389 -30.48 -16.48 33.46
C ALA A 389 -31.08 -17.18 34.68
N GLN A 390 -30.29 -17.26 35.77
CA GLN A 390 -30.73 -17.86 37.02
C GLN A 390 -31.68 -16.93 37.80
N VAL A 391 -31.39 -15.62 37.73
CA VAL A 391 -32.17 -14.58 38.41
C VAL A 391 -32.41 -13.45 37.43
N THR A 392 -33.63 -12.96 37.34
CA THR A 392 -33.97 -11.79 36.54
C THR A 392 -34.94 -10.90 37.33
N TYR A 393 -34.54 -9.65 37.53
CA TYR A 393 -35.41 -8.63 38.10
C TYR A 393 -35.91 -7.68 37.02
N GLY A 394 -37.20 -7.40 37.05
CA GLY A 394 -37.90 -6.44 36.19
C GLY A 394 -38.34 -5.21 36.98
N LEU A 395 -38.28 -4.04 36.38
CA LEU A 395 -38.96 -2.83 36.82
C LEU A 395 -40.25 -2.67 36.07
N PHE A 396 -41.36 -2.53 36.82
CA PHE A 396 -42.68 -2.33 36.30
C PHE A 396 -43.16 -0.90 36.59
N TYR A 397 -43.63 -0.23 35.56
CA TYR A 397 -44.28 1.08 35.66
C TYR A 397 -45.69 0.99 35.12
N LYS A 398 -46.67 1.32 35.94
CA LYS A 398 -48.11 1.18 35.61
C LYS A 398 -48.47 -0.23 35.07
N GLY A 399 -47.86 -1.26 35.65
CA GLY A 399 -48.12 -2.66 35.26
C GLY A 399 -47.29 -3.17 34.06
N GLU A 400 -46.59 -2.31 33.34
CA GLU A 400 -45.77 -2.69 32.20
C GLU A 400 -44.31 -2.86 32.58
N LEU A 401 -43.64 -3.89 32.05
CA LEU A 401 -42.19 -4.10 32.19
C LEU A 401 -41.44 -3.06 31.36
N VAL A 402 -40.67 -2.20 32.05
CA VAL A 402 -39.98 -1.07 31.42
C VAL A 402 -38.45 -1.22 31.42
N GLN A 403 -37.92 -2.10 32.27
CA GLN A 403 -36.48 -2.41 32.32
C GLN A 403 -36.28 -3.75 33.03
N LEU A 404 -35.22 -4.47 32.64
CA LEU A 404 -34.80 -5.67 33.38
C LEU A 404 -33.30 -5.76 33.53
N MET A 405 -32.86 -6.59 34.48
CA MET A 405 -31.48 -7.01 34.66
C MET A 405 -31.44 -8.48 35.07
N SER A 406 -30.59 -9.25 34.38
CA SER A 406 -30.48 -10.70 34.57
C SER A 406 -29.11 -11.09 35.05
N PHE A 407 -29.04 -12.08 35.94
CA PHE A 407 -27.80 -12.53 36.58
C PHE A 407 -27.68 -14.06 36.50
N SER A 408 -26.46 -14.55 36.38
CA SER A 408 -26.16 -15.99 36.50
C SER A 408 -24.76 -16.21 37.09
N LYS A 409 -24.61 -17.32 37.80
CA LYS A 409 -23.29 -17.91 38.08
C LYS A 409 -22.78 -18.53 36.80
N THR A 410 -21.65 -18.05 36.27
CA THR A 410 -21.20 -18.50 34.97
C THR A 410 -20.38 -19.78 35.07
N LYS A 411 -20.75 -20.80 34.31
CA LYS A 411 -19.97 -22.06 34.17
C LYS A 411 -18.74 -21.91 33.25
N TYR A 412 -18.57 -20.78 32.58
CA TYR A 412 -17.53 -20.60 31.57
C TYR A 412 -16.23 -20.01 32.11
N ASN A 413 -16.27 -19.38 33.28
CA ASN A 413 -15.09 -18.81 33.90
C ASN A 413 -14.63 -19.74 35.03
N ARG A 414 -13.60 -20.55 34.78
CA ARG A 414 -13.06 -21.55 35.73
C ARG A 414 -12.47 -20.98 37.02
N ASN A 415 -12.31 -19.65 37.10
CA ASN A 415 -11.67 -18.96 38.21
C ASN A 415 -12.67 -18.17 39.07
N LEU A 416 -13.96 -18.47 38.99
CA LEU A 416 -14.99 -17.84 39.81
C LEU A 416 -15.15 -18.59 41.14
N GLY A 417 -15.26 -17.80 42.21
CA GLY A 417 -15.63 -18.30 43.53
C GLY A 417 -17.11 -18.74 43.58
N ASP A 418 -17.47 -19.42 44.64
CA ASP A 418 -18.82 -20.04 44.78
C ASP A 418 -19.99 -19.06 44.73
N ASN A 419 -19.75 -17.78 45.09
CA ASN A 419 -20.79 -16.75 45.08
C ASN A 419 -20.42 -15.57 44.15
N ASP A 420 -19.71 -15.85 43.04
CA ASP A 420 -19.41 -14.89 42.00
C ASP A 420 -20.48 -14.95 40.89
N TRP A 421 -20.91 -13.79 40.42
CA TRP A 421 -22.04 -13.67 39.47
C TRP A 421 -21.64 -12.85 38.25
N GLU A 422 -22.39 -13.04 37.15
CA GLU A 422 -22.27 -12.23 35.93
C GLU A 422 -23.61 -11.57 35.60
N ILE A 423 -23.60 -10.28 35.26
CA ILE A 423 -24.73 -9.63 34.62
C ILE A 423 -24.85 -10.16 33.20
N ILE A 424 -25.89 -10.88 32.92
CA ILE A 424 -26.13 -11.54 31.62
C ILE A 424 -26.79 -10.59 30.63
N ARG A 425 -27.80 -9.84 31.10
CA ARG A 425 -28.52 -8.83 30.34
C ARG A 425 -28.88 -7.65 31.23
N GLY A 426 -28.79 -6.45 30.67
CA GLY A 426 -29.28 -5.23 31.27
C GLY A 426 -29.79 -4.34 30.16
N CYS A 427 -31.10 -4.20 30.02
CA CYS A 427 -31.68 -3.43 28.94
C CYS A 427 -32.86 -2.57 29.38
N PRO A 428 -32.96 -1.34 28.85
CA PRO A 428 -34.15 -0.51 28.97
C PRO A 428 -35.27 -1.01 28.05
N GLY A 429 -36.47 -0.49 28.21
CA GLY A 429 -37.59 -0.70 27.29
C GLY A 429 -37.35 0.02 25.95
N SER A 430 -38.24 -0.27 24.98
CA SER A 430 -38.05 0.18 23.59
C SER A 430 -38.12 1.71 23.43
N ASN A 431 -38.99 2.40 24.18
CA ASN A 431 -39.23 3.83 24.01
C ASN A 431 -39.04 4.64 25.28
N ASN A 432 -38.39 4.05 26.29
CA ASN A 432 -38.17 4.69 27.57
C ASN A 432 -36.76 4.43 28.13
N VAL A 433 -36.39 5.28 29.07
CA VAL A 433 -35.20 5.10 29.90
C VAL A 433 -35.65 5.26 31.36
N VAL A 434 -35.28 4.32 32.23
CA VAL A 434 -35.62 4.40 33.64
C VAL A 434 -34.44 5.04 34.39
N ILE A 435 -34.58 6.30 34.77
CA ILE A 435 -33.60 7.04 35.53
C ILE A 435 -33.42 6.40 36.92
N GLY A 436 -32.17 5.95 37.20
CA GLY A 436 -31.85 5.20 38.43
C GLY A 436 -32.27 3.73 38.38
N GLY A 437 -32.83 3.26 37.26
CA GLY A 437 -33.35 1.87 37.14
C GLY A 437 -32.28 0.81 37.25
N VAL A 438 -31.13 1.03 36.56
CA VAL A 438 -29.97 0.12 36.59
C VAL A 438 -29.46 -0.02 38.03
N SER A 439 -29.29 1.11 38.75
CA SER A 439 -28.81 1.12 40.14
C SER A 439 -29.84 0.45 41.10
N LYS A 440 -31.13 0.68 40.88
CA LYS A 440 -32.19 0.08 41.70
C LYS A 440 -32.21 -1.44 41.57
N LEU A 441 -32.16 -1.98 40.33
CA LEU A 441 -32.12 -3.41 40.06
C LEU A 441 -30.85 -4.06 40.59
N PHE A 442 -29.69 -3.40 40.37
CA PHE A 442 -28.42 -3.94 40.81
C PHE A 442 -28.30 -3.99 42.31
N LYS A 443 -28.70 -2.90 43.01
CA LYS A 443 -28.72 -2.86 44.48
C LYS A 443 -29.63 -3.96 45.06
N HIS A 444 -30.84 -4.13 44.53
CA HIS A 444 -31.74 -5.17 44.96
C HIS A 444 -31.13 -6.57 44.83
N PHE A 445 -30.46 -6.86 43.71
CA PHE A 445 -29.73 -8.10 43.54
C PHE A 445 -28.60 -8.27 44.56
N VAL A 446 -27.81 -7.22 44.81
CA VAL A 446 -26.72 -7.26 45.80
C VAL A 446 -27.23 -7.47 47.22
N ASP A 447 -28.35 -6.85 47.59
CA ASP A 447 -28.96 -6.96 48.91
C ASP A 447 -29.51 -8.40 49.13
N ASP A 448 -30.09 -9.03 48.09
CA ASP A 448 -30.69 -10.37 48.16
C ASP A 448 -29.65 -11.49 48.16
N TYR A 449 -28.68 -11.42 47.24
CA TYR A 449 -27.72 -12.50 46.97
C TYR A 449 -26.36 -12.34 47.62
N LYS A 450 -26.01 -11.13 48.11
CA LYS A 450 -24.74 -10.78 48.76
C LYS A 450 -23.55 -11.38 48.03
N PRO A 451 -23.38 -11.08 46.71
CA PRO A 451 -22.36 -11.69 45.89
C PRO A 451 -20.96 -11.28 46.35
N ASN A 452 -20.00 -12.21 46.26
CA ASN A 452 -18.59 -11.88 46.50
C ASN A 452 -18.06 -10.95 45.39
N LYS A 453 -18.41 -11.26 44.14
CA LYS A 453 -18.08 -10.46 42.98
C LYS A 453 -19.19 -10.51 41.95
N VAL A 454 -19.37 -9.39 41.23
CA VAL A 454 -20.24 -9.34 40.06
C VAL A 454 -19.45 -8.86 38.85
N PHE A 455 -19.44 -9.65 37.80
CA PHE A 455 -18.77 -9.31 36.55
C PHE A 455 -19.77 -8.81 35.50
N SER A 456 -19.27 -7.96 34.61
CA SER A 456 -20.04 -7.59 33.43
C SER A 456 -19.13 -7.31 32.25
N TYR A 457 -19.65 -7.47 31.03
CA TYR A 457 -18.99 -7.16 29.78
C TYR A 457 -19.82 -6.14 29.00
N CYS A 458 -19.31 -4.91 28.95
CA CYS A 458 -19.92 -3.83 28.19
C CYS A 458 -19.47 -3.91 26.72
N ASP A 459 -20.40 -3.97 25.79
CA ASP A 459 -20.09 -3.98 24.35
C ASP A 459 -19.44 -2.66 23.93
N PHE A 460 -18.14 -2.71 23.62
CA PHE A 460 -17.35 -1.52 23.26
C PHE A 460 -17.65 -1.01 21.85
N ASN A 461 -18.38 -1.78 21.04
CA ASN A 461 -18.91 -1.29 19.75
C ASN A 461 -20.04 -0.26 19.93
N LYS A 462 -20.67 -0.18 21.10
CA LYS A 462 -21.92 0.59 21.32
C LYS A 462 -21.85 1.53 22.50
N PHE A 463 -21.10 1.18 23.55
CA PHE A 463 -21.22 1.81 24.86
C PHE A 463 -19.84 2.24 25.42
N ASP A 464 -19.86 3.23 26.29
CA ASP A 464 -18.67 3.80 26.94
C ASP A 464 -18.44 3.31 28.38
N GLY A 465 -19.29 2.42 28.89
CA GLY A 465 -19.16 1.80 30.23
C GLY A 465 -19.59 2.67 31.39
N LYS A 466 -20.02 3.92 31.19
CA LYS A 466 -20.37 4.85 32.28
C LYS A 466 -21.44 4.31 33.23
N SER A 467 -22.41 3.54 32.70
CA SER A 467 -23.46 2.94 33.52
C SER A 467 -22.91 1.94 34.55
N TYR A 468 -21.85 1.20 34.23
CA TYR A 468 -21.22 0.25 35.15
C TYR A 468 -20.39 0.99 36.21
N LEU A 469 -19.69 2.05 35.81
CA LEU A 469 -18.99 2.91 36.81
C LEU A 469 -19.96 3.52 37.80
N ALA A 470 -21.16 3.93 37.36
CA ALA A 470 -22.22 4.45 38.23
C ALA A 470 -22.79 3.41 39.20
N LEU A 471 -22.61 2.11 38.96
CA LEU A 471 -22.94 1.01 39.88
C LEU A 471 -21.82 0.75 40.91
N GLY A 472 -20.72 1.47 40.87
CA GLY A 472 -19.56 1.21 41.73
C GLY A 472 -18.65 0.09 41.17
N MET A 473 -18.90 -0.39 39.95
CA MET A 473 -18.02 -1.39 39.33
C MET A 473 -16.71 -0.75 38.87
N LYS A 474 -15.61 -1.48 38.99
CA LYS A 474 -14.28 -1.09 38.52
C LYS A 474 -14.03 -1.59 37.11
N PHE A 475 -13.49 -0.76 36.25
CA PHE A 475 -12.97 -1.19 34.94
C PHE A 475 -11.71 -2.02 35.12
N VAL A 476 -11.65 -3.22 34.54
CA VAL A 476 -10.55 -4.17 34.68
C VAL A 476 -9.71 -4.27 33.43
N GLY A 477 -10.29 -4.00 32.26
CA GLY A 477 -9.58 -4.10 30.97
C GLY A 477 -10.52 -4.39 29.81
N TYR A 478 -9.91 -4.48 28.63
CA TYR A 478 -10.62 -4.82 27.41
C TYR A 478 -10.49 -6.33 27.11
N THR A 479 -11.53 -6.89 26.49
CA THR A 479 -11.40 -8.18 25.79
C THR A 479 -10.76 -7.93 24.40
N GLY A 480 -10.21 -8.97 23.79
CA GLY A 480 -9.78 -8.85 22.40
C GLY A 480 -10.96 -8.53 21.46
N PRO A 481 -10.69 -7.98 20.27
CA PRO A 481 -11.70 -7.75 19.25
C PRO A 481 -12.55 -9.00 18.98
N ASN A 482 -13.86 -8.83 18.96
CA ASN A 482 -14.77 -9.91 18.59
C ASN A 482 -14.80 -10.09 17.06
N LYS A 483 -15.12 -11.30 16.60
CA LYS A 483 -15.05 -11.69 15.19
C LYS A 483 -16.40 -12.21 14.71
N TRP A 484 -16.80 -11.74 13.53
CA TRP A 484 -17.93 -12.28 12.77
C TRP A 484 -17.46 -12.81 11.42
N TRP A 485 -18.06 -13.90 10.95
CA TRP A 485 -17.88 -14.45 9.62
C TRP A 485 -19.00 -13.96 8.72
N VAL A 486 -18.64 -13.39 7.58
CA VAL A 486 -19.61 -12.94 6.57
C VAL A 486 -20.12 -14.15 5.81
N MET A 487 -21.44 -14.26 5.71
CA MET A 487 -22.12 -15.33 4.97
C MET A 487 -21.98 -15.11 3.45
N PRO A 488 -22.30 -16.14 2.62
CA PRO A 488 -22.23 -16.04 1.18
C PRO A 488 -23.10 -14.95 0.54
N ASP A 489 -24.17 -14.52 1.22
CA ASP A 489 -25.03 -13.41 0.81
C ASP A 489 -24.33 -12.03 0.88
N GLY A 490 -23.14 -11.97 1.49
CA GLY A 490 -22.34 -10.76 1.63
C GLY A 490 -22.85 -9.75 2.67
N ILE A 491 -23.97 -10.00 3.32
CA ILE A 491 -24.63 -9.11 4.28
C ILE A 491 -24.72 -9.75 5.66
N SER A 492 -25.28 -10.97 5.73
CA SER A 492 -25.46 -11.66 7.01
C SER A 492 -24.14 -12.08 7.63
N VAL A 493 -24.11 -12.12 8.96
CA VAL A 493 -22.91 -12.54 9.71
C VAL A 493 -23.23 -13.55 10.78
N VAL A 494 -22.26 -14.37 11.13
CA VAL A 494 -22.31 -15.31 12.26
C VAL A 494 -21.22 -15.01 13.24
N ALA A 495 -21.63 -14.84 14.50
CA ALA A 495 -20.70 -14.74 15.62
C ALA A 495 -20.48 -16.13 16.20
N ARG A 496 -19.20 -16.53 16.36
CA ARG A 496 -18.75 -17.71 17.12
C ARG A 496 -19.17 -19.10 16.61
N ASN A 497 -18.23 -19.91 16.59
CA ASN A 497 -18.06 -21.37 16.49
C ASN A 497 -17.61 -21.87 15.12
N PRO A 498 -16.28 -21.89 14.89
CA PRO A 498 -15.71 -22.41 13.65
C PRO A 498 -16.06 -23.88 13.38
N LYS A 499 -16.47 -24.65 14.41
CA LYS A 499 -16.82 -26.07 14.23
C LYS A 499 -18.14 -26.27 13.49
N ARG A 500 -19.12 -25.37 13.69
CA ARG A 500 -20.40 -25.43 12.98
C ARG A 500 -20.32 -24.89 11.55
N TYR A 501 -19.32 -24.05 11.28
CA TYR A 501 -19.15 -23.36 10.00
C TYR A 501 -17.74 -23.59 9.44
N GLN A 502 -17.27 -24.85 9.42
CA GLN A 502 -15.97 -25.21 8.83
C GLN A 502 -15.86 -24.78 7.36
N GLU A 503 -16.98 -24.77 6.66
CA GLU A 503 -17.10 -24.26 5.28
C GLU A 503 -16.74 -22.77 5.17
N LEU A 504 -16.83 -22.01 6.27
CA LEU A 504 -16.46 -20.59 6.33
C LEU A 504 -14.99 -20.33 6.75
N LYS A 505 -14.19 -21.40 6.97
CA LYS A 505 -12.75 -21.25 7.21
C LYS A 505 -12.09 -20.68 5.96
N GLY A 506 -11.44 -19.53 6.10
CA GLY A 506 -10.81 -18.79 4.99
C GLY A 506 -11.73 -17.76 4.32
N ASN A 507 -12.99 -17.68 4.74
CA ASN A 507 -13.94 -16.70 4.24
C ASN A 507 -13.74 -15.32 4.88
N ASN A 508 -14.42 -14.36 4.29
CA ASN A 508 -14.43 -12.98 4.72
C ASN A 508 -14.88 -12.82 6.17
N THR A 509 -14.20 -11.99 6.94
CA THR A 509 -14.53 -11.76 8.35
C THR A 509 -14.49 -10.29 8.70
N ILE A 510 -15.24 -9.89 9.71
CA ILE A 510 -15.23 -8.54 10.29
C ILE A 510 -14.83 -8.64 11.76
N TRP A 511 -13.96 -7.72 12.18
CA TRP A 511 -13.56 -7.58 13.57
C TRP A 511 -14.28 -6.40 14.20
N GLY A 512 -14.87 -6.59 15.37
CA GLY A 512 -15.45 -5.50 16.17
C GLY A 512 -14.47 -4.97 17.22
N SER A 513 -14.95 -4.05 18.04
CA SER A 513 -14.15 -3.41 19.10
C SER A 513 -14.00 -4.28 20.37
N GLY A 514 -14.69 -5.42 20.47
CA GLY A 514 -14.68 -6.26 21.67
C GLY A 514 -15.55 -5.71 22.80
N SER A 515 -15.16 -5.99 24.04
CA SER A 515 -15.91 -5.55 25.23
C SER A 515 -14.98 -5.00 26.31
N MET A 516 -15.50 -4.12 27.12
CA MET A 516 -14.90 -3.66 28.36
C MET A 516 -15.36 -4.54 29.51
N LYS A 517 -14.46 -5.06 30.33
CA LYS A 517 -14.77 -5.87 31.50
C LYS A 517 -14.84 -4.99 32.75
N PHE A 518 -15.91 -5.17 33.51
CA PHE A 518 -16.15 -4.51 34.79
C PHE A 518 -16.34 -5.52 35.89
N VAL A 519 -15.95 -5.17 37.11
CA VAL A 519 -16.07 -5.99 38.33
C VAL A 519 -16.56 -5.13 39.47
N TYR A 520 -17.55 -5.62 40.20
CA TYR A 520 -18.01 -5.16 41.52
C TYR A 520 -17.50 -6.15 42.54
N ASP A 521 -16.83 -5.67 43.59
CA ASP A 521 -16.25 -6.41 44.74
C ASP A 521 -16.48 -5.70 46.06
#